data_4096c80b6cb2d43ef96fb7f1da56c9ab
#
_entry.id   4096c80b6cb2d43ef96fb7f1da56c9ab
#
_cell.length_a   1.000
_cell.length_b   1.000
_cell.length_c   1.000
_cell.angle_alpha   90.00
_cell.angle_beta   90.00
_cell.angle_gamma   90.00
#
_symmetry.space_group_name_H-M   'P 1'
#
loop_
_entity.id
_entity.type
_entity.pdbx_description
1 polymer ?
#
loop_
_entity_poly.entity_id
_entity_poly.type
_entity_poly.pdbx_seq_one_letter_code
_entity_poly.pdbx_strand_id
1 'polypeptide(L)'
;HVDPFDLAYIVAKIGHFYNKAWTLIERNNHGLTTIRKIQELNYPNLYVQQTVDDAYTDKLTRRAGFLTTSKTKPLIIDNLAHLLRQGESGIVDQELIDELRTYVVDSRGITNAQHGCFDDRIMAYAIALFGLNSMPRKHRQNFKRVKKQFF
;
A
#
# COMPACT_ATOMS: atom_id res chain seq x y z
N HIS A 1 10.07 -15.62 8.22
CA HIS A 1 10.08 -14.26 8.81
C HIS A 1 11.32 -13.54 8.30
N VAL A 2 11.14 -12.43 7.61
CA VAL A 2 12.25 -11.59 7.12
C VAL A 2 12.48 -10.50 8.17
N ASP A 3 13.75 -10.27 8.52
CA ASP A 3 14.12 -9.16 9.39
C ASP A 3 13.74 -7.81 8.75
N PRO A 4 13.23 -6.81 9.50
CA PRO A 4 12.85 -5.51 8.96
C PRO A 4 13.97 -4.74 8.25
N PHE A 5 15.23 -4.92 8.67
CA PHE A 5 16.39 -4.33 7.99
C PHE A 5 16.64 -5.01 6.65
N ASP A 6 16.62 -6.35 6.62
CA ASP A 6 16.78 -7.12 5.39
C ASP A 6 15.64 -6.82 4.40
N LEU A 7 14.41 -6.70 4.90
CA LEU A 7 13.26 -6.29 4.09
C LEU A 7 13.50 -4.93 3.43
N ALA A 8 14.11 -3.97 4.12
CA ALA A 8 14.43 -2.66 3.56
C ALA A 8 15.39 -2.75 2.37
N TYR A 9 16.43 -3.60 2.45
CA TYR A 9 17.35 -3.84 1.33
C TYR A 9 16.63 -4.49 0.15
N ILE A 10 15.77 -5.50 0.41
CA ILE A 10 14.99 -6.17 -0.61
C ILE A 10 14.08 -5.17 -1.32
N VAL A 11 13.32 -4.37 -0.57
CA VAL A 11 12.40 -3.37 -1.12
C VAL A 11 13.15 -2.32 -1.93
N ALA A 12 14.27 -1.80 -1.43
CA ALA A 12 15.09 -0.84 -2.16
C ALA A 12 15.63 -1.45 -3.48
N LYS A 13 16.12 -2.69 -3.44
CA LYS A 13 16.62 -3.40 -4.63
C LYS A 13 15.53 -3.60 -5.68
N ILE A 14 14.36 -4.09 -5.26
CA ILE A 14 13.20 -4.27 -6.13
C ILE A 14 12.74 -2.91 -6.70
N GLY A 15 12.66 -1.90 -5.85
CA GLY A 15 12.27 -0.57 -6.26
C GLY A 15 13.21 0.02 -7.33
N HIS A 16 14.53 -0.16 -7.18
CA HIS A 16 15.51 0.24 -8.20
C HIS A 16 15.37 -0.57 -9.49
N PHE A 17 15.14 -1.88 -9.40
CA PHE A 17 14.89 -2.74 -10.56
C PHE A 17 13.69 -2.28 -11.38
N TYR A 18 12.61 -1.85 -10.73
CA TYR A 18 11.44 -1.25 -11.35
C TYR A 18 11.57 0.29 -11.55
N ASN A 19 12.76 0.76 -11.92
CA ASN A 19 13.02 2.14 -12.27
C ASN A 19 12.66 3.14 -11.15
N LYS A 20 13.11 2.85 -9.94
CA LYS A 20 12.82 3.65 -8.73
C LYS A 20 11.31 3.73 -8.46
N ALA A 21 10.66 2.57 -8.40
CA ALA A 21 9.22 2.46 -8.19
C ALA A 21 8.72 3.31 -7.03
N TRP A 22 7.51 3.85 -7.16
CA TRP A 22 6.81 4.49 -6.05
C TRP A 22 6.48 3.46 -4.98
N THR A 23 7.08 3.59 -3.80
CA THR A 23 7.06 2.56 -2.77
C THR A 23 6.25 3.03 -1.57
N LEU A 24 5.24 2.24 -1.22
CA LEU A 24 4.42 2.43 -0.03
C LEU A 24 4.71 1.30 0.96
N ILE A 25 5.06 1.67 2.19
CA ILE A 25 5.28 0.72 3.28
C ILE A 25 4.27 1.05 4.37
N GLU A 26 3.58 0.03 4.87
CA GLU A 26 2.72 0.20 6.02
C GLU A 26 3.56 0.53 7.25
N ARG A 27 3.19 1.62 7.95
CA ARG A 27 3.98 2.16 9.07
C ARG A 27 3.69 1.50 10.42
N ASN A 28 2.83 0.50 10.44
CA ASN A 28 2.49 -0.21 11.66
C ASN A 28 3.62 -1.17 12.07
N ASN A 29 3.77 -1.43 13.38
CA ASN A 29 4.70 -2.41 13.94
C ASN A 29 6.12 -2.31 13.31
N HIS A 30 6.60 -3.39 12.71
CA HIS A 30 7.93 -3.51 12.12
C HIS A 30 8.14 -2.62 10.88
N GLY A 31 7.07 -2.15 10.24
CA GLY A 31 7.15 -1.27 9.07
C GLY A 31 7.88 0.03 9.34
N LEU A 32 7.82 0.57 10.58
CA LEU A 32 8.55 1.78 10.94
C LEU A 32 10.08 1.58 10.88
N THR A 33 10.57 0.41 11.32
CA THR A 33 11.99 0.06 11.23
C THR A 33 12.45 -0.06 9.77
N THR A 34 11.66 -0.75 8.94
CA THR A 34 11.90 -0.85 7.50
C THR A 34 11.93 0.53 6.82
N ILE A 35 11.00 1.42 7.15
CA ILE A 35 10.94 2.78 6.61
C ILE A 35 12.19 3.57 6.96
N ARG A 36 12.62 3.55 8.23
CA ARG A 36 13.85 4.23 8.69
C ARG A 36 15.06 3.75 7.89
N LYS A 37 15.19 2.43 7.73
CA LYS A 37 16.31 1.85 6.98
C LYS A 37 16.27 2.24 5.50
N ILE A 38 15.12 2.27 4.85
CA ILE A 38 14.98 2.73 3.46
C ILE A 38 15.35 4.21 3.31
N GLN A 39 15.02 5.05 4.31
CA GLN A 39 15.44 6.46 4.33
C GLN A 39 16.97 6.59 4.47
N GLU A 40 17.62 5.79 5.34
CA GLU A 40 19.08 5.71 5.44
C GLU A 40 19.74 5.29 4.11
N LEU A 41 19.10 4.39 3.36
CA LEU A 41 19.53 3.98 2.02
C LEU A 41 19.29 5.05 0.94
N ASN A 42 18.73 6.21 1.31
CA ASN A 42 18.40 7.31 0.41
C ASN A 42 17.51 6.88 -0.78
N TYR A 43 16.56 5.96 -0.55
CA TYR A 43 15.63 5.56 -1.59
C TYR A 43 14.72 6.74 -2.00
N PRO A 44 14.65 7.12 -3.28
CA PRO A 44 14.14 8.44 -3.68
C PRO A 44 12.62 8.56 -3.72
N ASN A 45 11.91 7.45 -3.83
CA ASN A 45 10.47 7.44 -4.13
C ASN A 45 9.64 6.72 -3.03
N LEU A 46 9.89 7.08 -1.78
CA LEU A 46 9.10 6.61 -0.65
C LEU A 46 7.86 7.49 -0.44
N TYR A 47 6.71 6.85 -0.26
CA TYR A 47 5.46 7.52 0.05
C TYR A 47 5.52 8.27 1.39
N VAL A 48 4.99 9.48 1.39
CA VAL A 48 4.86 10.32 2.60
C VAL A 48 3.39 10.67 2.78
N GLN A 49 2.82 10.16 3.86
CA GLN A 49 1.46 10.49 4.26
C GLN A 49 1.40 11.88 4.88
N GLN A 50 0.43 12.68 4.46
CA GLN A 50 0.12 13.96 5.08
C GLN A 50 -1.13 13.78 5.96
N THR A 51 -1.04 14.20 7.21
CA THR A 51 -2.15 14.18 8.17
C THR A 51 -2.28 15.55 8.81
N VAL A 52 -3.52 15.97 9.08
CA VAL A 52 -3.79 17.14 9.93
C VAL A 52 -3.83 16.64 11.36
N ASP A 53 -2.85 17.00 12.17
CA ASP A 53 -2.73 16.50 13.56
C ASP A 53 -3.68 17.22 14.52
N ASP A 54 -4.14 18.44 14.16
CA ASP A 54 -5.03 19.24 15.00
C ASP A 54 -6.00 20.05 14.12
N ALA A 55 -7.30 19.82 14.33
CA ALA A 55 -8.36 20.50 13.60
C ALA A 55 -8.42 22.02 13.90
N TYR A 56 -7.76 22.48 14.97
CA TYR A 56 -7.74 23.90 15.35
C TYR A 56 -6.54 24.66 14.79
N THR A 57 -5.45 23.97 14.46
CA THR A 57 -4.19 24.63 14.03
C THR A 57 -3.84 24.39 12.56
N ASP A 58 -4.61 23.56 11.82
CA ASP A 58 -4.34 23.15 10.43
C ASP A 58 -2.89 22.67 10.22
N LYS A 59 -2.23 22.19 11.29
CA LYS A 59 -0.84 21.77 11.24
C LYS A 59 -0.72 20.46 10.47
N LEU A 60 -0.19 20.59 9.26
CA LEU A 60 0.13 19.45 8.40
C LEU A 60 1.38 18.73 8.92
N THR A 61 1.21 17.49 9.36
CA THR A 61 2.32 16.58 9.67
C THR A 61 2.59 15.66 8.48
N ARG A 62 3.87 15.55 8.11
CA ARG A 62 4.34 14.65 7.05
C ARG A 62 5.10 13.49 7.66
N ARG A 63 4.66 12.27 7.39
CA ARG A 63 5.31 11.05 7.90
C ARG A 63 5.48 10.03 6.78
N ALA A 64 6.69 9.47 6.66
CA ALA A 64 6.96 8.42 5.69
C ALA A 64 6.14 7.16 5.98
N GLY A 65 5.69 6.47 4.92
CA GLY A 65 4.86 5.28 5.00
C GLY A 65 3.36 5.56 5.17
N PHE A 66 2.56 4.51 5.03
CA PHE A 66 1.10 4.55 5.16
C PHE A 66 0.69 4.02 6.54
N LEU A 67 -0.14 4.76 7.27
CA LEU A 67 -0.68 4.34 8.55
C LEU A 67 -2.07 3.74 8.38
N THR A 68 -2.21 2.45 8.61
CA THR A 68 -3.48 1.76 8.67
C THR A 68 -4.12 1.98 10.05
N THR A 69 -5.33 2.49 10.05
CA THR A 69 -6.14 2.78 11.24
C THR A 69 -7.58 2.33 11.00
N SER A 70 -8.41 2.37 12.04
CA SER A 70 -9.86 2.16 11.90
C SER A 70 -10.54 3.13 10.92
N LYS A 71 -9.93 4.30 10.67
CA LYS A 71 -10.43 5.29 9.69
C LYS A 71 -9.90 5.04 8.28
N THR A 72 -8.64 4.65 8.13
CA THR A 72 -8.00 4.51 6.80
C THR A 72 -8.21 3.11 6.20
N LYS A 73 -8.34 2.05 7.01
CA LYS A 73 -8.60 0.70 6.52
C LYS A 73 -9.88 0.62 5.67
N PRO A 74 -11.06 1.11 6.10
CA PRO A 74 -12.25 1.13 5.25
C PRO A 74 -12.03 1.83 3.92
N LEU A 75 -11.35 2.98 3.90
CA LEU A 75 -11.11 3.73 2.67
C LEU A 75 -10.31 2.97 1.62
N ILE A 76 -9.25 2.26 2.02
CA ILE A 76 -8.44 1.47 1.08
C ILE A 76 -9.18 0.22 0.61
N ILE A 77 -9.96 -0.41 1.48
CA ILE A 77 -10.76 -1.59 1.14
C ILE A 77 -11.92 -1.22 0.21
N ASP A 78 -12.61 -0.11 0.45
CA ASP A 78 -13.67 0.40 -0.42
C ASP A 78 -13.13 0.75 -1.81
N ASN A 79 -11.93 1.36 -1.87
CA ASN A 79 -11.26 1.63 -3.14
C ASN A 79 -10.92 0.34 -3.89
N LEU A 80 -10.38 -0.68 -3.22
CA LEU A 80 -10.13 -2.00 -3.82
C LEU A 80 -11.42 -2.64 -4.31
N ALA A 81 -12.48 -2.66 -3.50
CA ALA A 81 -13.78 -3.21 -3.86
C ALA A 81 -14.41 -2.47 -5.06
N HIS A 82 -14.24 -1.15 -5.14
CA HIS A 82 -14.68 -0.37 -6.29
C HIS A 82 -13.94 -0.80 -7.56
N LEU A 83 -12.61 -0.87 -7.54
CA LEU A 83 -11.80 -1.28 -8.70
C LEU A 83 -12.07 -2.73 -9.13
N LEU A 84 -12.34 -3.63 -8.18
CA LEU A 84 -12.77 -5.00 -8.47
C LEU A 84 -14.09 -5.02 -9.24
N ARG A 85 -15.11 -4.26 -8.80
CA ARG A 85 -16.41 -4.17 -9.48
C ARG A 85 -16.32 -3.57 -10.89
N GLN A 86 -15.37 -2.67 -11.12
CA GLN A 86 -15.12 -2.07 -12.43
C GLN A 86 -14.24 -2.94 -13.36
N GLY A 87 -13.70 -4.06 -12.87
CA GLY A 87 -12.75 -4.86 -13.63
C GLY A 87 -11.39 -4.17 -13.83
N GLU A 88 -11.11 -3.13 -13.04
CA GLU A 88 -9.90 -2.30 -13.14
C GLU A 88 -8.86 -2.60 -12.07
N SER A 89 -9.08 -3.64 -11.26
CA SER A 89 -8.15 -3.99 -10.19
C SER A 89 -6.78 -4.45 -10.69
N GLY A 90 -6.71 -5.09 -11.87
CA GLY A 90 -5.47 -5.59 -12.45
C GLY A 90 -4.86 -6.79 -11.67
N ILE A 91 -5.65 -7.48 -10.85
CA ILE A 91 -5.19 -8.62 -10.07
C ILE A 91 -4.99 -9.81 -11.01
N VAL A 92 -3.79 -10.41 -10.96
CA VAL A 92 -3.41 -11.62 -11.70
C VAL A 92 -2.81 -12.69 -10.77
N ASP A 93 -2.55 -12.36 -9.51
CA ASP A 93 -1.94 -13.26 -8.53
C ASP A 93 -3.00 -14.17 -7.90
N GLN A 94 -2.80 -15.50 -8.04
CA GLN A 94 -3.74 -16.49 -7.52
C GLN A 94 -3.81 -16.49 -6.00
N GLU A 95 -2.69 -16.27 -5.31
CA GLU A 95 -2.65 -16.27 -3.85
C GLU A 95 -3.42 -15.06 -3.27
N LEU A 96 -3.35 -13.90 -3.95
CA LEU A 96 -4.17 -12.75 -3.59
C LEU A 96 -5.67 -13.02 -3.83
N ILE A 97 -6.02 -13.72 -4.92
CA ILE A 97 -7.41 -14.12 -5.19
C ILE A 97 -7.92 -15.06 -4.09
N ASP A 98 -7.10 -16.00 -3.64
CA ASP A 98 -7.47 -16.95 -2.59
C ASP A 98 -7.66 -16.25 -1.23
N GLU A 99 -6.82 -15.26 -0.88
CA GLU A 99 -7.05 -14.40 0.29
C GLU A 99 -8.38 -13.62 0.16
N LEU A 100 -8.66 -13.04 -1.01
CA LEU A 100 -9.91 -12.29 -1.25
C LEU A 100 -11.17 -13.16 -1.06
N ARG A 101 -11.13 -14.46 -1.35
CA ARG A 101 -12.25 -15.38 -1.14
C ARG A 101 -12.58 -15.61 0.32
N THR A 102 -11.60 -15.44 1.21
CA THR A 102 -11.75 -15.59 2.66
C THR A 102 -11.89 -14.26 3.40
N TYR A 103 -11.95 -13.15 2.67
CA TYR A 103 -12.10 -11.82 3.25
C TYR A 103 -13.57 -11.47 3.42
N VAL A 104 -14.00 -11.29 4.64
CA VAL A 104 -15.42 -11.15 5.00
C VAL A 104 -15.72 -9.90 5.80
N VAL A 105 -16.98 -9.52 5.82
CA VAL A 105 -17.50 -8.48 6.72
C VAL A 105 -18.06 -9.17 7.94
N ASP A 106 -17.61 -8.83 9.13
CA ASP A 106 -18.12 -9.37 10.38
C ASP A 106 -19.48 -8.73 10.78
N SER A 107 -20.11 -9.24 11.85
CA SER A 107 -21.41 -8.75 12.35
C SER A 107 -21.40 -7.28 12.78
N ARG A 108 -20.21 -6.68 12.95
CA ARG A 108 -20.00 -5.26 13.31
C ARG A 108 -19.71 -4.40 12.10
N GLY A 109 -19.72 -4.97 10.88
CA GLY A 109 -19.39 -4.27 9.65
C GLY A 109 -17.88 -4.09 9.43
N ILE A 110 -17.03 -4.78 10.19
CA ILE A 110 -15.58 -4.69 10.04
C ILE A 110 -15.10 -5.76 9.05
N THR A 111 -14.28 -5.37 8.10
CA THR A 111 -13.71 -6.27 7.10
C THR A 111 -12.40 -6.89 7.60
N ASN A 112 -12.31 -8.22 7.58
CA ASN A 112 -11.13 -8.99 7.98
C ASN A 112 -11.08 -10.34 7.25
N ALA A 113 -9.91 -11.00 7.27
CA ALA A 113 -9.84 -12.41 6.91
C ALA A 113 -10.66 -13.27 7.90
N GLN A 114 -11.22 -14.37 7.41
CA GLN A 114 -11.84 -15.39 8.26
C GLN A 114 -10.83 -15.95 9.27
N HIS A 115 -11.33 -16.49 10.37
CA HIS A 115 -10.49 -17.09 11.40
C HIS A 115 -9.57 -18.18 10.78
N GLY A 116 -8.26 -18.08 11.03
CA GLY A 116 -7.26 -18.98 10.47
C GLY A 116 -6.79 -18.64 9.06
N CYS A 117 -7.31 -17.56 8.44
CA CYS A 117 -6.87 -17.03 7.15
C CYS A 117 -6.07 -15.74 7.32
N PHE A 118 -5.40 -15.31 6.23
CA PHE A 118 -4.54 -14.13 6.19
C PHE A 118 -5.15 -13.05 5.28
N ASP A 119 -4.78 -11.78 5.50
CA ASP A 119 -5.16 -10.64 4.66
C ASP A 119 -3.95 -9.76 4.27
N ASP A 120 -2.74 -10.27 4.45
CA ASP A 120 -1.50 -9.51 4.24
C ASP A 120 -1.37 -9.02 2.79
N ARG A 121 -1.65 -9.89 1.80
CA ARG A 121 -1.60 -9.52 0.37
C ARG A 121 -2.71 -8.55 0.02
N ILE A 122 -3.91 -8.75 0.56
CA ILE A 122 -5.05 -7.84 0.35
C ILE A 122 -4.68 -6.44 0.86
N MET A 123 -4.15 -6.35 2.07
CA MET A 123 -3.76 -5.07 2.67
C MET A 123 -2.63 -4.41 1.87
N ALA A 124 -1.59 -5.15 1.51
CA ALA A 124 -0.50 -4.62 0.70
C ALA A 124 -0.99 -4.11 -0.66
N TYR A 125 -1.88 -4.86 -1.32
CA TYR A 125 -2.43 -4.49 -2.62
C TYR A 125 -3.38 -3.29 -2.52
N ALA A 126 -4.25 -3.26 -1.52
CA ALA A 126 -5.16 -2.14 -1.27
C ALA A 126 -4.41 -0.83 -1.00
N ILE A 127 -3.33 -0.89 -0.20
CA ILE A 127 -2.45 0.25 0.05
C ILE A 127 -1.78 0.72 -1.24
N ALA A 128 -1.28 -0.21 -2.06
CA ALA A 128 -0.64 0.12 -3.34
C ALA A 128 -1.62 0.82 -4.31
N LEU A 129 -2.83 0.28 -4.47
CA LEU A 129 -3.88 0.88 -5.31
C LEU A 129 -4.29 2.28 -4.81
N PHE A 130 -4.45 2.43 -3.50
CA PHE A 130 -4.75 3.73 -2.89
C PHE A 130 -3.63 4.74 -3.15
N GLY A 131 -2.38 4.30 -3.07
CA GLY A 131 -1.19 5.12 -3.32
C GLY A 131 -1.08 5.64 -4.76
N LEU A 132 -1.69 4.96 -5.73
CA LEU A 132 -1.69 5.43 -7.13
C LEU A 132 -2.31 6.82 -7.29
N ASN A 133 -3.26 7.20 -6.42
CA ASN A 133 -3.89 8.51 -6.46
C ASN A 133 -2.94 9.65 -6.05
N SER A 134 -1.95 9.33 -5.21
CA SER A 134 -0.93 10.27 -4.72
C SER A 134 0.42 10.14 -5.45
N MET A 135 0.52 9.24 -6.43
CA MET A 135 1.74 9.03 -7.21
C MET A 135 2.15 10.30 -7.96
N PRO A 136 3.41 10.74 -7.88
CA PRO A 136 3.92 11.88 -8.65
C PRO A 136 3.68 11.72 -10.15
N ARG A 137 3.33 12.81 -10.85
CA ARG A 137 2.92 12.78 -12.27
C ARG A 137 3.90 12.06 -13.20
N LYS A 138 5.21 12.18 -12.97
CA LYS A 138 6.26 11.49 -13.77
C LYS A 138 6.10 9.97 -13.71
N HIS A 139 5.84 9.40 -12.54
CA HIS A 139 5.62 7.97 -12.36
C HIS A 139 4.28 7.52 -12.94
N ARG A 140 3.23 8.34 -12.80
CA ARG A 140 1.89 8.04 -13.32
C ARG A 140 1.85 7.96 -14.86
N GLN A 141 2.66 8.74 -15.56
CA GLN A 141 2.77 8.68 -17.03
C GLN A 141 3.41 7.36 -17.50
N ASN A 142 4.44 6.88 -16.80
CA ASN A 142 5.07 5.61 -17.13
C ASN A 142 4.13 4.43 -16.89
N PHE A 143 3.31 4.46 -15.84
CA PHE A 143 2.31 3.43 -15.56
C PHE A 143 1.23 3.35 -16.66
N LYS A 144 0.75 4.49 -17.19
CA LYS A 144 -0.19 4.51 -18.33
C LYS A 144 0.41 3.94 -19.61
N ARG A 145 1.72 4.11 -19.86
CA ARG A 145 2.41 3.53 -21.01
C ARG A 145 2.49 2.01 -20.91
N VAL A 146 2.78 1.47 -19.74
CA VAL A 146 2.82 0.01 -19.51
C VAL A 146 1.44 -0.60 -19.75
N LYS A 147 0.34 0.00 -19.24
CA LYS A 147 -1.03 -0.47 -19.54
C LYS A 147 -1.34 -0.55 -21.05
N LYS A 148 -0.79 0.33 -21.88
CA LYS A 148 -1.02 0.32 -23.35
C LYS A 148 -0.24 -0.76 -24.11
N GLN A 149 0.76 -1.39 -23.48
CA GLN A 149 1.57 -2.45 -24.10
C GLN A 149 1.05 -3.87 -23.84
N PHE A 150 0.11 -4.03 -22.89
CA PHE A 150 -0.41 -5.34 -22.48
C PHE A 150 -1.91 -5.55 -22.77
N PHE A 151 -2.53 -4.65 -23.55
CA PHE A 151 -3.93 -4.79 -23.99
C PHE A 151 -4.07 -4.50 -25.50
#